data_798d7316862e424f023f7210fa627b82
#
_entry.id   798d7316862e424f023f7210fa627b82
#
_cell.length_a   1.000
_cell.length_b   1.000
_cell.length_c   1.000
_cell.angle_alpha   90.00
_cell.angle_beta   90.00
_cell.angle_gamma   90.00
#
_symmetry.space_group_name_H-M   'P 1'
#
loop_
_entity.id
_entity.type
_entity.pdbx_description
1 polymer ?
#
loop_
_entity_poly.entity_id
_entity_poly.type
_entity_poly.pdbx_seq_one_letter_code
_entity_poly.pdbx_strand_id
1 'polypeptide(L)'
;MDLDLQSVTPSGREPREREPLWRDLIGEVLRRERQAQERTLQDVADAARISMPYLSELERGRKEASSEILAAAARALGLRLSDLISLAHGRLGEYEQVAAARRSVGVAGRDSLCLAA
;
A
#
# COMPACT_ATOMS: atom_id res chain seq x y z
N MET A 1 -9.28 -5.03 29.23
CA MET A 1 -9.18 -4.77 28.97
C MET A 1 -8.78 -4.46 28.14
N ASP A 2 -8.57 -4.62 28.06
CA ASP A 2 -8.13 -4.30 27.46
C ASP A 2 -8.21 -3.84 26.52
N LEU A 3 -8.46 -3.85 26.44
CA LEU A 3 -8.54 -3.38 25.66
C LEU A 3 -8.40 -2.47 25.25
N ASP A 4 -8.32 -2.26 25.58
CA ASP A 4 -8.32 -1.30 25.40
C ASP A 4 -7.61 -0.71 24.85
N LEU A 5 -7.24 -0.94 24.91
CA LEU A 5 -6.44 -0.46 24.61
C LEU A 5 -6.25 -0.24 23.45
N GLN A 6 -6.36 -0.59 23.19
CA GLN A 6 -6.12 -0.43 22.21
C GLN A 6 -6.58 0.30 21.52
N SER A 7 -6.99 0.25 21.56
CA SER A 7 -7.68 0.89 20.97
C SER A 7 -7.40 2.15 21.01
N VAL A 8 -7.37 2.37 21.66
CA VAL A 8 -7.14 3.49 21.98
C VAL A 8 -6.19 4.06 21.18
N THR A 9 -5.37 3.67 21.21
CA THR A 9 -4.37 4.14 20.69
C THR A 9 -4.44 4.56 19.42
N PRO A 10 -4.67 3.90 18.76
CA PRO A 10 -4.58 4.16 17.47
C PRO A 10 -5.35 5.24 17.08
N SER A 11 -6.33 5.19 17.48
CA SER A 11 -7.16 6.08 17.08
C SER A 11 -6.57 7.35 17.15
N GLY A 12 -6.02 7.53 18.07
CA GLY A 12 -5.58 8.77 18.25
C GLY A 12 -4.77 9.26 17.19
N ARG A 13 -4.08 8.57 16.72
CA ARG A 13 -3.21 8.97 15.91
C ARG A 13 -3.63 9.55 14.90
N GLU A 14 -3.87 9.92 14.45
CA GLU A 14 -4.29 10.57 13.59
C GLU A 14 -4.27 10.29 12.34
N PRO A 15 -5.06 10.48 11.91
CA PRO A 15 -5.29 10.19 10.64
C PRO A 15 -4.40 10.84 9.71
N ARG A 16 -4.17 12.01 9.85
CA ARG A 16 -3.45 12.66 8.94
C ARG A 16 -2.08 12.29 8.87
N GLU A 17 -1.58 11.81 9.83
CA GLU A 17 -0.31 11.47 9.76
C GLU A 17 -0.05 10.11 9.61
N ARG A 18 -1.01 9.26 9.50
CA ARG A 18 -0.78 7.94 9.52
C ARG A 18 -0.10 7.43 8.34
N GLU A 19 0.65 6.44 8.48
CA GLU A 19 1.25 5.77 7.38
C GLU A 19 0.24 4.92 6.68
N PRO A 20 0.41 4.63 5.43
CA PRO A 20 -0.52 3.78 4.72
C PRO A 20 -0.49 2.40 5.29
N LEU A 21 -1.62 1.74 5.31
CA LEU A 21 -1.68 0.38 5.77
C LEU A 21 -1.12 -0.53 4.69
N TRP A 22 -0.62 -1.68 5.13
CA TRP A 22 -0.04 -2.62 4.18
C TRP A 22 -1.02 -2.99 3.08
N ARG A 23 -2.29 -3.21 3.43
CA ARG A 23 -3.25 -3.57 2.41
C ARG A 23 -3.49 -2.46 1.39
N ASP A 24 -3.26 -1.22 1.79
CA ASP A 24 -3.38 -0.11 0.85
C ASP A 24 -2.25 -0.17 -0.17
N LEU A 25 -1.06 -0.50 0.30
CA LEU A 25 0.09 -0.58 -0.59
C LEU A 25 -0.05 -1.75 -1.55
N ILE A 26 -0.51 -2.88 -1.06
CA ILE A 26 -0.71 -4.04 -1.90
C ILE A 26 -1.78 -3.72 -2.95
N GLY A 27 -2.86 -3.09 -2.52
CA GLY A 27 -3.94 -2.76 -3.45
C GLY A 27 -3.47 -1.81 -4.54
N GLU A 28 -2.65 -0.85 -4.16
CA GLU A 28 -2.14 0.10 -5.11
C GLU A 28 -1.24 -0.57 -6.15
N VAL A 29 -0.39 -1.49 -5.71
CA VAL A 29 0.49 -2.20 -6.65
C VAL A 29 -0.34 -3.05 -7.59
N LEU A 30 -1.35 -3.76 -7.06
CA LEU A 30 -2.19 -4.57 -7.93
C LEU A 30 -2.86 -3.72 -8.99
N ARG A 31 -3.38 -2.58 -8.59
CA ARG A 31 -4.06 -1.72 -9.53
C ARG A 31 -3.12 -1.17 -10.57
N ARG A 32 -1.95 -0.72 -10.17
CA ARG A 32 -1.00 -0.16 -11.10
C ARG A 32 -0.53 -1.19 -12.12
N GLU A 33 -0.26 -2.41 -11.66
CA GLU A 33 0.18 -3.45 -12.56
C GLU A 33 -0.92 -3.80 -13.55
N ARG A 34 -2.16 -3.88 -13.06
CA ARG A 34 -3.27 -4.18 -13.94
C ARG A 34 -3.42 -3.09 -15.00
N GLN A 35 -3.36 -1.83 -14.57
CA GLN A 35 -3.53 -0.72 -15.49
C GLN A 35 -2.38 -0.65 -16.48
N ALA A 36 -1.18 -0.94 -16.04
CA ALA A 36 -0.05 -0.94 -16.94
C ALA A 36 -0.19 -2.00 -18.02
N GLN A 37 -0.90 -3.08 -17.72
CA GLN A 37 -1.13 -4.12 -18.70
C GLN A 37 -2.43 -3.89 -19.46
N GLU A 38 -3.12 -2.80 -19.17
CA GLU A 38 -4.36 -2.45 -19.86
C GLU A 38 -5.39 -3.57 -19.74
N ARG A 39 -5.49 -4.15 -18.55
CA ARG A 39 -6.43 -5.24 -18.31
C ARG A 39 -7.55 -4.75 -17.41
N THR A 40 -8.72 -5.31 -17.56
CA THR A 40 -9.85 -4.90 -16.75
C THR A 40 -9.83 -5.66 -15.44
N LEU A 41 -10.62 -5.18 -14.49
CA LEU A 41 -10.77 -5.90 -13.23
C LEU A 41 -11.27 -7.30 -13.51
N GLN A 42 -12.22 -7.46 -14.43
CA GLN A 42 -12.75 -8.76 -14.72
C GLN A 42 -11.69 -9.71 -15.28
N ASP A 43 -10.84 -9.19 -16.16
CA ASP A 43 -9.76 -10.00 -16.73
C ASP A 43 -8.88 -10.58 -15.65
N VAL A 44 -8.46 -9.75 -14.72
CA VAL A 44 -7.54 -10.19 -13.68
C VAL A 44 -8.26 -11.06 -12.67
N ALA A 45 -9.48 -10.72 -12.34
CA ALA A 45 -10.24 -11.51 -11.39
C ALA A 45 -10.46 -12.93 -11.94
N ASP A 46 -10.78 -13.04 -13.22
CA ASP A 46 -10.96 -14.35 -13.82
C ASP A 46 -9.66 -15.13 -13.80
N ALA A 47 -8.57 -14.50 -14.14
CA ALA A 47 -7.29 -15.20 -14.14
C ALA A 47 -6.87 -15.63 -12.74
N ALA A 48 -7.22 -14.85 -11.73
CA ALA A 48 -6.87 -15.18 -10.37
C ALA A 48 -7.91 -16.07 -9.70
N ARG A 49 -9.03 -16.26 -10.37
CA ARG A 49 -10.12 -17.08 -9.85
C ARG A 49 -10.73 -16.51 -8.58
N ILE A 50 -10.92 -15.22 -8.57
CA ILE A 50 -11.61 -14.56 -7.46
C ILE A 50 -12.70 -13.70 -8.09
N SER A 51 -13.61 -13.23 -7.28
CA SER A 51 -14.69 -12.42 -7.83
C SER A 51 -14.18 -11.03 -8.14
N MET A 52 -14.79 -10.41 -9.14
CA MET A 52 -14.39 -9.05 -9.49
C MET A 52 -14.64 -8.08 -8.36
N PRO A 53 -15.77 -8.13 -7.64
CA PRO A 53 -15.96 -7.23 -6.53
C PRO A 53 -14.90 -7.40 -5.44
N TYR A 54 -14.48 -8.64 -5.20
CA TYR A 54 -13.45 -8.87 -4.20
C TYR A 54 -12.13 -8.24 -4.66
N LEU A 55 -11.76 -8.43 -5.93
CA LEU A 55 -10.54 -7.83 -6.42
C LEU A 55 -10.63 -6.31 -6.35
N SER A 56 -11.79 -5.75 -6.65
CA SER A 56 -11.98 -4.31 -6.56
C SER A 56 -11.73 -3.83 -5.14
N GLU A 57 -12.22 -4.57 -4.14
CA GLU A 57 -11.99 -4.18 -2.76
C GLU A 57 -10.53 -4.32 -2.36
N LEU A 58 -9.85 -5.34 -2.90
CA LEU A 58 -8.42 -5.49 -2.63
C LEU A 58 -7.65 -4.29 -3.17
N GLU A 59 -7.98 -3.86 -4.37
CA GLU A 59 -7.28 -2.74 -4.98
C GLU A 59 -7.51 -1.45 -4.20
N ARG A 60 -8.66 -1.34 -3.54
CA ARG A 60 -8.96 -0.15 -2.77
C ARG A 60 -8.43 -0.21 -1.35
N GLY A 61 -7.77 -1.30 -0.99
CA GLY A 61 -7.23 -1.43 0.35
C GLY A 61 -8.26 -1.74 1.40
N ARG A 62 -9.45 -2.19 0.99
CA ARG A 62 -10.51 -2.43 1.94
C ARG A 62 -10.59 -3.85 2.45
N LYS A 63 -9.82 -4.75 1.87
CA LYS A 63 -9.79 -6.13 2.30
C LYS A 63 -8.37 -6.57 2.44
N GLU A 64 -8.15 -7.47 3.37
CA GLU A 64 -6.86 -8.09 3.47
C GLU A 64 -7.01 -9.47 2.90
N ALA A 65 -6.03 -9.94 2.19
CA ALA A 65 -6.11 -11.23 1.57
C ALA A 65 -5.05 -12.14 2.13
N SER A 66 -5.31 -13.42 2.12
CA SER A 66 -4.30 -14.38 2.55
C SER A 66 -3.17 -14.39 1.53
N SER A 67 -2.05 -14.96 1.90
CA SER A 67 -0.94 -15.02 0.98
C SER A 67 -1.29 -15.84 -0.24
N GLU A 68 -2.18 -16.81 -0.11
CA GLU A 68 -2.59 -17.60 -1.26
C GLU A 68 -3.35 -16.77 -2.26
N ILE A 69 -4.23 -15.90 -1.77
CA ILE A 69 -4.98 -15.04 -2.65
C ILE A 69 -4.06 -14.02 -3.29
N LEU A 70 -3.14 -13.47 -2.52
CA LEU A 70 -2.19 -12.51 -3.08
C LEU A 70 -1.30 -13.16 -4.11
N ALA A 71 -0.90 -14.40 -3.88
CA ALA A 71 -0.09 -15.10 -4.86
C ALA A 71 -0.88 -15.34 -6.14
N ALA A 72 -2.18 -15.65 -6.01
CA ALA A 72 -3.00 -15.86 -7.19
C ALA A 72 -3.17 -14.56 -7.97
N ALA A 73 -3.39 -13.46 -7.29
CA ALA A 73 -3.52 -12.18 -7.96
C ALA A 73 -2.21 -11.79 -8.64
N ALA A 74 -1.10 -12.03 -7.96
CA ALA A 74 0.20 -11.71 -8.55
C ALA A 74 0.42 -12.55 -9.80
N ARG A 75 0.14 -13.84 -9.73
CA ARG A 75 0.34 -14.69 -10.90
C ARG A 75 -0.54 -14.27 -12.05
N ALA A 76 -1.75 -13.82 -11.75
CA ALA A 76 -2.64 -13.35 -12.79
C ALA A 76 -2.03 -12.17 -13.53
N LEU A 77 -1.16 -11.43 -12.87
CA LEU A 77 -0.50 -10.29 -13.46
C LEU A 77 0.91 -10.63 -13.95
N GLY A 78 1.27 -11.89 -13.90
CA GLY A 78 2.60 -12.30 -14.37
C GLY A 78 3.70 -12.08 -13.36
N LEU A 79 3.33 -11.90 -12.11
CA LEU A 79 4.32 -11.65 -11.06
C LEU A 79 4.37 -12.80 -10.09
N ARG A 80 5.41 -12.83 -9.29
CA ARG A 80 5.46 -13.75 -8.18
C ARG A 80 5.03 -12.99 -6.95
N LEU A 81 4.67 -13.72 -5.91
CA LEU A 81 4.29 -13.08 -4.66
C LEU A 81 5.43 -12.21 -4.15
N SER A 82 6.66 -12.68 -4.28
CA SER A 82 7.81 -11.90 -3.83
C SER A 82 7.93 -10.59 -4.60
N ASP A 83 7.56 -10.61 -5.89
CA ASP A 83 7.60 -9.38 -6.67
C ASP A 83 6.55 -8.41 -6.17
N LEU A 84 5.37 -8.91 -5.84
CA LEU A 84 4.31 -8.06 -5.35
C LEU A 84 4.73 -7.42 -4.02
N ILE A 85 5.31 -8.20 -3.15
CA ILE A 85 5.73 -7.69 -1.85
C ILE A 85 6.86 -6.69 -2.01
N SER A 86 7.79 -6.95 -2.92
CA SER A 86 8.87 -6.01 -3.17
C SER A 86 8.37 -4.69 -3.69
N LEU A 87 7.40 -4.74 -4.60
CA LEU A 87 6.85 -3.51 -5.13
C LEU A 87 6.12 -2.73 -4.05
N ALA A 88 5.39 -3.42 -3.19
CA ALA A 88 4.70 -2.75 -2.10
C ALA A 88 5.70 -2.16 -1.11
N HIS A 89 6.79 -2.86 -0.86
CA HIS A 89 7.83 -2.36 0.02
C HIS A 89 8.43 -1.08 -0.56
N GLY A 90 8.63 -1.06 -1.87
CA GLY A 90 9.15 0.15 -2.51
C GLY A 90 8.21 1.32 -2.37
N ARG A 91 6.90 1.06 -2.50
CA ARG A 91 5.94 2.14 -2.32
C ARG A 91 5.96 2.66 -0.89
N LEU A 92 6.11 1.77 0.08
CA LEU A 92 6.19 2.19 1.46
C LEU A 92 7.41 3.11 1.66
N GLY A 93 8.52 2.76 1.05
CA GLY A 93 9.71 3.60 1.15
C GLY A 93 9.48 4.98 0.57
N GLU A 94 8.73 5.06 -0.52
CA GLU A 94 8.42 6.36 -1.11
C GLU A 94 7.56 7.19 -0.18
N TYR A 95 6.57 6.58 0.47
CA TYR A 95 5.76 7.30 1.43
C TYR A 95 6.61 7.78 2.60
N GLU A 96 7.53 6.96 3.05
CA GLU A 96 8.38 7.34 4.16
C GLU A 96 9.30 8.50 3.79
N GLN A 97 9.77 8.50 2.56
CA GLN A 97 10.62 9.59 2.11
C GLN A 97 9.84 10.89 2.02
N VAL A 98 8.63 10.84 1.54
CA VAL A 98 7.80 12.03 1.46
C VAL A 98 7.51 12.54 2.85
N ALA A 99 7.20 11.68 3.78
CA ALA A 99 6.93 12.10 5.14
C ALA A 99 8.18 12.72 5.77
N ALA A 100 9.32 12.14 5.51
CA ALA A 100 10.57 12.68 6.05
C ALA A 100 10.86 14.05 5.43
N ALA A 101 10.60 14.18 4.16
CA ALA A 101 10.84 15.44 3.49
C ALA A 101 9.93 16.53 4.04
N ARG A 102 8.68 16.18 4.30
CA ARG A 102 7.78 17.16 4.86
C ARG A 102 8.22 17.59 6.24
N ARG A 103 8.67 16.66 7.06
CA ARG A 103 9.13 17.01 8.38
C ARG A 103 10.36 17.88 8.28
N SER A 104 11.24 17.55 7.38
CA SER A 104 12.45 18.27 7.21
C SER A 104 12.18 19.69 6.79
N VAL A 105 11.32 19.87 5.85
CA VAL A 105 10.99 21.17 5.40
C VAL A 105 10.35 21.96 6.51
N GLY A 106 9.50 21.35 7.23
CA GLY A 106 8.85 22.04 8.29
C GLY A 106 9.82 22.50 9.32
N VAL A 107 10.76 21.74 9.59
CA VAL A 107 11.62 22.05 10.60
C VAL A 107 12.61 22.98 10.23
N ALA A 108 12.92 23.03 9.18
CA ALA A 108 13.91 23.76 9.01
C ALA A 108 14.27 24.30 7.91
N GLY A 109 13.70 25.05 7.48
CA GLY A 109 14.17 25.72 6.50
C GLY A 109 15.59 25.92 6.77
N ARG A 110 15.93 26.05 7.94
CA ARG A 110 17.23 26.31 8.23
C ARG A 110 18.14 25.21 8.00
N ASP A 111 17.74 24.08 8.27
CA ASP A 111 18.62 23.02 8.14
C ASP A 111 18.95 22.85 6.72
N SER A 112 18.07 23.13 5.89
CA SER A 112 18.33 22.89 4.55
C SER A 112 19.45 23.75 4.12
N LEU A 113 19.55 24.86 4.66
CA LEU A 113 20.60 25.69 4.32
C LEU A 113 21.90 25.09 4.68
N CYS A 114 21.93 24.55 5.79
CA CYS A 114 23.14 23.98 6.26
C CYS A 114 23.58 22.92 5.37
N LEU A 115 22.64 22.16 4.93
CA LEU A 115 23.02 21.10 4.13
C LEU A 115 23.49 21.54 2.83
N ALA A 116 22.95 22.52 2.37
CA ALA A 116 23.32 22.98 1.10
C ALA A 116 24.75 23.33 1.12
N ALA A 117 25.19 23.65 2.24
CA ALA A 117 26.56 24.00 2.32
C ALA A 117 27.41 22.77 2.39
#